data_d1ac69b1cc2273992722c8af70aef13f
#
_entry.id   d1ac69b1cc2273992722c8af70aef13f
#
_cell.length_a   1.000
_cell.length_b   1.000
_cell.length_c   1.000
_cell.angle_alpha   90.00
_cell.angle_beta   90.00
_cell.angle_gamma   90.00
#
_symmetry.space_group_name_H-M   'P 1'
#
loop_
_entity.id
_entity.type
_entity.pdbx_description
1 polymer ?
#
loop_
_entity_poly.entity_id
_entity_poly.type
_entity_poly.pdbx_seq_one_letter_code
_entity_poly.pdbx_strand_id
1 'polypeptide(L)'
;KSRAMLIECGAEMNWSEINPDIFGSMIQAVVDPGQRGNMGMHYTSVPNIMKVIEPLFLNELKEEFEKHYDSKAKLEQLLLRLEHLKIFDPACVSGNFLIIAYKKLRQLEMDIFKRLQELSKDGLIPLSRIKLSQFYGIELDDFAHEIAILSLWLAEHQMNVKFKASFGHCNPALPLKSSGNVIAN
;
A
#
# COMPACT_ATOMS: atom_id res chain seq x y z
N LYS A 1 30.51 5.95 13.10
CA LYS A 1 29.50 5.07 13.76
C LYS A 1 28.19 5.07 12.97
N SER A 2 27.52 6.22 12.74
CA SER A 2 26.23 6.33 12.03
C SER A 2 26.28 5.77 10.59
N ARG A 3 27.35 6.04 9.82
CA ARG A 3 27.52 5.52 8.46
C ARG A 3 27.58 3.97 8.43
N ALA A 4 28.27 3.36 9.38
CA ALA A 4 28.34 1.90 9.48
C ALA A 4 26.97 1.29 9.78
N MET A 5 26.21 1.89 10.70
CA MET A 5 24.85 1.47 11.03
C MET A 5 23.90 1.56 9.83
N LEU A 6 24.01 2.62 9.01
CA LEU A 6 23.19 2.76 7.81
C LEU A 6 23.53 1.70 6.75
N ILE A 7 24.81 1.39 6.57
CA ILE A 7 25.25 0.35 5.63
C ILE A 7 24.77 -1.03 6.11
N GLU A 8 24.95 -1.35 7.39
CA GLU A 8 24.48 -2.59 8.01
C GLU A 8 22.95 -2.74 7.87
N CYS A 9 22.20 -1.71 8.23
CA CYS A 9 20.75 -1.68 8.10
C CYS A 9 20.29 -1.88 6.64
N GLY A 10 20.96 -1.25 5.68
CA GLY A 10 20.60 -1.36 4.26
C GLY A 10 21.02 -2.67 3.60
N ALA A 11 22.11 -3.30 4.08
CA ALA A 11 22.69 -4.49 3.45
C ALA A 11 22.24 -5.81 4.10
N GLU A 12 21.99 -5.82 5.40
CA GLU A 12 21.77 -7.05 6.17
C GLU A 12 20.30 -7.32 6.50
N MET A 13 19.45 -6.28 6.49
CA MET A 13 18.03 -6.45 6.81
C MET A 13 17.20 -6.89 5.60
N ASN A 14 16.35 -7.89 5.79
CA ASN A 14 15.36 -8.28 4.79
C ASN A 14 14.14 -7.35 4.85
N TRP A 15 14.18 -6.26 4.13
CA TRP A 15 13.12 -5.26 4.10
C TRP A 15 11.77 -5.78 3.56
N SER A 16 11.77 -6.91 2.84
CA SER A 16 10.54 -7.55 2.36
C SER A 16 9.70 -8.16 3.50
N GLU A 17 10.31 -8.44 4.66
CA GLU A 17 9.65 -9.04 5.82
C GLU A 17 9.27 -8.02 6.90
N ILE A 18 9.81 -6.80 6.83
CA ILE A 18 9.48 -5.75 7.80
C ILE A 18 8.06 -5.26 7.57
N ASN A 19 7.20 -5.37 8.59
CA ASN A 19 5.86 -4.83 8.49
C ASN A 19 5.90 -3.29 8.51
N PRO A 20 5.50 -2.58 7.43
CA PRO A 20 5.53 -1.13 7.40
C PRO A 20 4.61 -0.47 8.45
N ASP A 21 3.60 -1.18 8.95
CA ASP A 21 2.72 -0.68 10.00
C ASP A 21 3.47 -0.41 11.33
N ILE A 22 4.64 -1.04 11.53
CA ILE A 22 5.44 -0.86 12.74
C ILE A 22 5.96 0.58 12.87
N PHE A 23 6.19 1.27 11.75
CA PHE A 23 6.67 2.65 11.77
C PHE A 23 5.70 3.61 12.45
N GLY A 24 4.39 3.39 12.30
CA GLY A 24 3.38 4.17 13.02
C GLY A 24 3.46 3.99 14.54
N SER A 25 3.67 2.77 15.02
CA SER A 25 3.85 2.51 16.45
C SER A 25 5.20 3.02 16.98
N MET A 26 6.24 2.99 16.16
CA MET A 26 7.56 3.54 16.51
C MET A 26 7.51 5.07 16.64
N ILE A 27 6.86 5.78 15.74
CA ILE A 27 6.65 7.24 15.86
C ILE A 27 5.95 7.54 17.17
N GLN A 28 4.87 6.84 17.47
CA GLN A 28 4.15 7.03 18.72
C GLN A 28 5.02 6.78 19.96
N ALA A 29 5.98 5.85 19.89
CA ALA A 29 6.88 5.59 20.99
C ALA A 29 7.94 6.70 21.21
N VAL A 30 8.35 7.37 20.14
CA VAL A 30 9.43 8.39 20.16
C VAL A 30 8.89 9.80 20.45
N VAL A 31 7.68 10.13 20.01
CA VAL A 31 7.06 11.44 20.22
C VAL A 31 6.68 11.63 21.70
N ASP A 32 6.96 12.83 22.23
CA ASP A 32 6.62 13.20 23.60
C ASP A 32 5.12 13.01 23.90
N PRO A 33 4.77 12.36 25.02
CA PRO A 33 3.37 12.14 25.41
C PRO A 33 2.50 13.42 25.44
N GLY A 34 3.08 14.57 25.78
CA GLY A 34 2.39 15.86 25.79
C GLY A 34 2.07 16.40 24.39
N GLN A 35 2.82 16.02 23.38
CA GLN A 35 2.63 16.44 22.00
C GLN A 35 1.70 15.49 21.22
N ARG A 36 1.61 14.21 21.60
CA ARG A 36 0.79 13.20 20.91
C ARG A 36 -0.69 13.60 20.80
N GLY A 37 -1.27 14.09 21.91
CA GLY A 37 -2.67 14.49 21.96
C GLY A 37 -2.99 15.72 21.10
N ASN A 38 -2.08 16.67 21.03
CA ASN A 38 -2.26 17.91 20.27
C ASN A 38 -2.10 17.71 18.75
N MET A 39 -1.32 16.74 18.33
CA MET A 39 -1.06 16.44 16.91
C MET A 39 -1.86 15.24 16.37
N GLY A 40 -2.73 14.61 17.18
CA GLY A 40 -3.53 13.46 16.75
C GLY A 40 -2.72 12.22 16.36
N MET A 41 -1.45 12.14 16.81
CA MET A 41 -0.52 11.04 16.47
C MET A 41 -0.86 9.74 17.22
N HIS A 42 -2.02 9.18 16.95
CA HIS A 42 -2.45 7.90 17.50
C HIS A 42 -2.26 6.78 16.47
N TYR A 43 -1.50 5.77 16.84
CA TYR A 43 -1.41 4.55 16.03
C TYR A 43 -2.78 3.86 15.95
N THR A 44 -3.24 3.65 14.73
CA THR A 44 -4.48 2.90 14.48
C THR A 44 -4.12 1.48 14.05
N SER A 45 -4.59 0.49 14.80
CA SER A 45 -4.30 -0.92 14.50
C SER A 45 -4.98 -1.38 13.20
N VAL A 46 -4.38 -2.37 12.53
CA VAL A 46 -4.92 -2.93 11.29
C VAL A 46 -6.40 -3.34 11.39
N PRO A 47 -6.87 -4.03 12.47
CA PRO A 47 -8.29 -4.35 12.61
C PRO A 47 -9.21 -3.12 12.64
N ASN A 48 -8.77 -2.01 13.23
CA ASN A 48 -9.55 -0.78 13.26
C ASN A 48 -9.54 -0.06 11.90
N ILE A 49 -8.42 -0.07 11.19
CA ILE A 49 -8.33 0.41 9.81
C ILE A 49 -9.29 -0.37 8.92
N MET A 50 -9.33 -1.69 9.04
CA MET A 50 -10.22 -2.55 8.26
C MET A 50 -11.70 -2.22 8.47
N LYS A 51 -12.12 -1.89 9.70
CA LYS A 51 -13.50 -1.44 9.98
C LYS A 51 -13.91 -0.18 9.20
N VAL A 52 -12.93 0.62 8.75
CA VAL A 52 -13.18 1.81 7.93
C VAL A 52 -13.11 1.49 6.45
N ILE A 53 -12.03 0.87 5.99
CA ILE A 53 -11.82 0.67 4.55
C ILE A 53 -12.72 -0.42 3.95
N GLU A 54 -13.14 -1.42 4.73
CA GLU A 54 -14.06 -2.45 4.26
C GLU A 54 -15.41 -1.87 3.82
N PRO A 55 -16.17 -1.16 4.68
CA PRO A 55 -17.45 -0.60 4.27
C PRO A 55 -17.29 0.59 3.30
N LEU A 56 -16.13 1.27 3.29
CA LEU A 56 -15.94 2.44 2.46
C LEU A 56 -15.81 2.10 0.96
N PHE A 57 -15.05 1.06 0.62
CA PHE A 57 -14.83 0.67 -0.78
C PHE A 57 -14.48 -0.80 -0.98
N LEU A 58 -13.84 -1.46 0.00
CA LEU A 58 -13.24 -2.76 -0.23
C LEU A 58 -14.29 -3.87 -0.38
N ASN A 59 -15.37 -3.83 0.39
CA ASN A 59 -16.45 -4.81 0.29
C ASN A 59 -17.15 -4.74 -1.06
N GLU A 60 -17.47 -3.54 -1.53
CA GLU A 60 -18.08 -3.32 -2.85
C GLU A 60 -17.21 -3.92 -3.98
N LEU A 61 -15.91 -3.66 -3.94
CA LEU A 61 -14.97 -4.20 -4.93
C LEU A 61 -14.86 -5.73 -4.88
N LYS A 62 -14.87 -6.31 -3.69
CA LYS A 62 -14.87 -7.77 -3.51
C LYS A 62 -16.18 -8.41 -3.99
N GLU A 63 -17.31 -7.81 -3.65
CA GLU A 63 -18.63 -8.26 -4.12
C GLU A 63 -18.72 -8.19 -5.66
N GLU A 64 -18.18 -7.14 -6.27
CA GLU A 64 -18.10 -7.01 -7.73
C GLU A 64 -17.22 -8.11 -8.34
N PHE A 65 -16.08 -8.43 -7.72
CA PHE A 65 -15.20 -9.53 -8.12
C PHE A 65 -15.93 -10.87 -8.07
N GLU A 66 -16.56 -11.20 -6.94
CA GLU A 66 -17.31 -12.46 -6.77
C GLU A 66 -18.49 -12.57 -7.74
N LYS A 67 -19.26 -11.49 -7.89
CA LYS A 67 -20.41 -11.44 -8.81
C LYS A 67 -20.00 -11.70 -10.25
N HIS A 68 -18.80 -11.29 -10.63
CA HIS A 68 -18.33 -11.38 -12.00
C HIS A 68 -17.20 -12.38 -12.20
N TYR A 69 -17.05 -13.32 -11.25
CA TYR A 69 -15.95 -14.28 -11.18
C TYR A 69 -15.72 -15.06 -12.47
N ASP A 70 -16.78 -15.38 -13.22
CA ASP A 70 -16.73 -16.15 -14.48
C ASP A 70 -16.75 -15.29 -15.74
N SER A 71 -16.72 -13.97 -15.63
CA SER A 71 -16.82 -13.05 -16.75
C SER A 71 -15.51 -12.30 -17.01
N LYS A 72 -14.71 -12.76 -17.98
CA LYS A 72 -13.45 -12.12 -18.37
C LYS A 72 -13.61 -10.62 -18.61
N ALA A 73 -14.61 -10.20 -19.43
CA ALA A 73 -14.82 -8.78 -19.75
C ALA A 73 -15.15 -7.92 -18.53
N LYS A 74 -15.91 -8.47 -17.57
CA LYS A 74 -16.24 -7.75 -16.33
C LYS A 74 -15.06 -7.66 -15.37
N LEU A 75 -14.25 -8.70 -15.27
CA LEU A 75 -13.01 -8.68 -14.49
C LEU A 75 -12.00 -7.68 -15.07
N GLU A 76 -11.89 -7.57 -16.40
CA GLU A 76 -11.05 -6.55 -17.04
C GLU A 76 -11.57 -5.13 -16.75
N GLN A 77 -12.91 -4.91 -16.73
CA GLN A 77 -13.52 -3.63 -16.32
C GLN A 77 -13.22 -3.31 -14.84
N LEU A 78 -13.26 -4.30 -13.95
CA LEU A 78 -12.91 -4.11 -12.55
C LEU A 78 -11.43 -3.72 -12.39
N LEU A 79 -10.50 -4.31 -13.15
CA LEU A 79 -9.10 -3.88 -13.17
C LEU A 79 -8.95 -2.42 -13.62
N LEU A 80 -9.70 -1.98 -14.63
CA LEU A 80 -9.71 -0.56 -15.04
C LEU A 80 -10.27 0.35 -13.94
N ARG A 81 -11.30 -0.10 -13.23
CA ARG A 81 -11.82 0.63 -12.06
C ARG A 81 -10.75 0.78 -10.98
N LEU A 82 -10.02 -0.29 -10.65
CA LEU A 82 -8.91 -0.24 -9.67
C LEU A 82 -7.80 0.73 -10.12
N GLU A 83 -7.47 0.76 -11.39
CA GLU A 83 -6.45 1.66 -11.96
C GLU A 83 -6.81 3.14 -11.81
N HIS A 84 -8.10 3.49 -11.83
CA HIS A 84 -8.58 4.87 -11.71
C HIS A 84 -9.01 5.26 -10.29
N LEU A 85 -9.06 4.31 -9.36
CA LEU A 85 -9.42 4.58 -7.97
C LEU A 85 -8.36 5.46 -7.30
N LYS A 86 -8.82 6.49 -6.58
CA LYS A 86 -7.95 7.38 -5.80
C LYS A 86 -8.34 7.30 -4.34
N ILE A 87 -7.34 7.14 -3.49
CA ILE A 87 -7.50 7.07 -2.03
C ILE A 87 -6.87 8.32 -1.42
N PHE A 88 -7.61 8.98 -0.55
CA PHE A 88 -7.17 10.20 0.11
C PHE A 88 -7.35 10.11 1.62
N ASP A 89 -6.29 10.40 2.36
CA ASP A 89 -6.27 10.52 3.82
C ASP A 89 -5.81 11.93 4.21
N PRO A 90 -6.72 12.78 4.72
CA PRO A 90 -6.40 14.18 5.03
C PRO A 90 -5.55 14.38 6.29
N ALA A 91 -5.27 13.32 7.06
CA ALA A 91 -4.47 13.35 8.28
C ALA A 91 -3.72 12.02 8.44
N CYS A 92 -2.80 11.75 7.49
CA CYS A 92 -2.31 10.39 7.27
C CYS A 92 -1.26 9.92 8.28
N VAL A 93 -0.68 10.80 9.10
CA VAL A 93 0.39 10.50 10.08
C VAL A 93 1.52 9.70 9.41
N SER A 94 1.71 8.45 9.80
CA SER A 94 2.67 7.51 9.21
C SER A 94 2.13 6.77 7.97
N GLY A 95 0.97 7.13 7.45
CA GLY A 95 0.37 6.54 6.25
C GLY A 95 -0.31 5.19 6.45
N ASN A 96 -0.61 4.76 7.68
CA ASN A 96 -1.13 3.42 7.96
C ASN A 96 -2.40 3.07 7.17
N PHE A 97 -3.37 3.99 7.07
CA PHE A 97 -4.57 3.77 6.26
C PHE A 97 -4.23 3.58 4.78
N LEU A 98 -3.34 4.42 4.25
CA LEU A 98 -2.91 4.35 2.85
C LEU A 98 -2.17 3.05 2.56
N ILE A 99 -1.28 2.60 3.48
CA ILE A 99 -0.52 1.35 3.37
C ILE A 99 -1.45 0.15 3.31
N ILE A 100 -2.41 0.07 4.24
CA ILE A 100 -3.35 -1.05 4.30
C ILE A 100 -4.28 -1.04 3.08
N ALA A 101 -4.80 0.12 2.70
CA ALA A 101 -5.60 0.27 1.48
C ALA A 101 -4.81 -0.19 0.23
N TYR A 102 -3.58 0.26 0.07
CA TYR A 102 -2.69 -0.16 -1.02
C TYR A 102 -2.50 -1.68 -1.05
N LYS A 103 -2.11 -2.28 0.07
CA LYS A 103 -1.90 -3.73 0.16
C LYS A 103 -3.16 -4.53 -0.18
N LYS A 104 -4.34 -4.08 0.28
CA LYS A 104 -5.62 -4.76 0.02
C LYS A 104 -6.04 -4.64 -1.45
N LEU A 105 -5.88 -3.47 -2.05
CA LEU A 105 -6.17 -3.28 -3.48
C LEU A 105 -5.22 -4.09 -4.37
N ARG A 106 -3.91 -4.10 -4.06
CA ARG A 106 -2.93 -4.94 -4.76
C ARG A 106 -3.22 -6.44 -4.62
N GLN A 107 -3.69 -6.88 -3.45
CA GLN A 107 -4.10 -8.27 -3.28
C GLN A 107 -5.30 -8.62 -4.15
N LEU A 108 -6.33 -7.77 -4.17
CA LEU A 108 -7.51 -7.95 -5.02
C LEU A 108 -7.13 -7.96 -6.51
N GLU A 109 -6.25 -7.05 -6.94
CA GLU A 109 -5.70 -7.03 -8.30
C GLU A 109 -5.07 -8.38 -8.68
N MET A 110 -4.25 -8.94 -7.78
CA MET A 110 -3.61 -10.23 -7.99
C MET A 110 -4.62 -11.37 -8.09
N ASP A 111 -5.66 -11.36 -7.27
CA ASP A 111 -6.71 -12.38 -7.29
C ASP A 111 -7.52 -12.31 -8.60
N ILE A 112 -7.80 -11.11 -9.10
CA ILE A 112 -8.43 -10.90 -10.41
C ILE A 112 -7.52 -11.43 -11.54
N PHE A 113 -6.21 -11.14 -11.52
CA PHE A 113 -5.29 -11.64 -12.54
C PHE A 113 -5.18 -13.16 -12.55
N LYS A 114 -5.15 -13.82 -11.38
CA LYS A 114 -5.17 -15.28 -11.30
C LYS A 114 -6.41 -15.83 -11.96
N ARG A 115 -7.58 -15.25 -11.65
CA ARG A 115 -8.83 -15.70 -12.26
C ARG A 115 -8.86 -15.46 -13.77
N LEU A 116 -8.36 -14.33 -14.24
CA LEU A 116 -8.25 -14.05 -15.67
C LEU A 116 -7.33 -15.04 -16.41
N GLN A 117 -6.24 -15.49 -15.77
CA GLN A 117 -5.37 -16.53 -16.35
C GLN A 117 -6.10 -17.88 -16.48
N GLU A 118 -6.93 -18.24 -15.49
CA GLU A 118 -7.75 -19.47 -15.56
C GLU A 118 -8.81 -19.39 -16.68
N LEU A 119 -9.41 -18.22 -16.88
CA LEU A 119 -10.43 -18.00 -17.92
C LEU A 119 -9.83 -17.80 -19.32
N SER A 120 -8.56 -17.45 -19.44
CA SER A 120 -7.90 -17.15 -20.71
C SER A 120 -7.06 -18.34 -21.17
N LYS A 121 -7.33 -18.83 -22.37
CA LYS A 121 -6.49 -19.85 -23.04
C LYS A 121 -5.19 -19.26 -23.59
N ASP A 122 -5.13 -17.96 -23.75
CA ASP A 122 -4.05 -17.24 -24.43
C ASP A 122 -3.18 -16.52 -23.37
N GLY A 123 -2.28 -17.21 -22.73
CA GLY A 123 -1.22 -16.72 -21.83
C GLY A 123 -1.22 -15.22 -21.45
N LEU A 124 -2.21 -14.77 -20.68
CA LEU A 124 -2.27 -13.40 -20.18
C LEU A 124 -1.01 -13.11 -19.33
N ILE A 125 -0.28 -12.06 -19.69
CA ILE A 125 0.84 -11.56 -18.88
C ILE A 125 0.31 -10.48 -17.95
N PRO A 126 0.16 -10.75 -16.64
CA PRO A 126 -0.32 -9.76 -15.68
C PRO A 126 0.68 -8.61 -15.55
N LEU A 127 0.20 -7.37 -15.59
CA LEU A 127 0.98 -6.17 -15.29
C LEU A 127 0.20 -5.35 -14.26
N SER A 128 0.81 -5.10 -13.10
CA SER A 128 0.15 -4.32 -12.06
C SER A 128 -0.19 -2.92 -12.56
N ARG A 129 -1.43 -2.50 -12.32
CA ARG A 129 -2.00 -1.20 -12.70
C ARG A 129 -2.10 -0.25 -11.52
N ILE A 130 -2.11 -0.79 -10.28
CA ILE A 130 -2.19 0.02 -9.05
C ILE A 130 -0.82 0.61 -8.75
N LYS A 131 -0.76 1.94 -8.63
CA LYS A 131 0.45 2.73 -8.39
C LYS A 131 0.31 3.56 -7.11
N LEU A 132 1.42 3.87 -6.47
CA LEU A 132 1.42 4.77 -5.30
C LEU A 132 0.88 6.16 -5.62
N SER A 133 0.96 6.61 -6.87
CA SER A 133 0.40 7.91 -7.32
C SER A 133 -1.13 8.01 -7.22
N GLN A 134 -1.82 6.93 -6.89
CA GLN A 134 -3.26 6.92 -6.62
C GLN A 134 -3.59 7.21 -5.14
N PHE A 135 -2.57 7.26 -4.28
CA PHE A 135 -2.71 7.40 -2.84
C PHE A 135 -2.24 8.80 -2.43
N TYR A 136 -3.12 9.55 -1.80
CA TYR A 136 -2.93 10.94 -1.43
C TYR A 136 -3.03 11.08 0.09
N GLY A 137 -2.15 11.89 0.68
CA GLY A 137 -2.16 12.17 2.10
C GLY A 137 -1.80 13.62 2.39
N ILE A 138 -2.25 14.13 3.52
CA ILE A 138 -1.77 15.39 4.10
C ILE A 138 -1.24 15.07 5.48
N GLU A 139 -0.05 15.58 5.81
CA GLU A 139 0.57 15.47 7.11
C GLU A 139 1.24 16.78 7.50
N LEU A 140 1.08 17.18 8.78
CA LEU A 140 1.64 18.41 9.32
C LEU A 140 3.07 18.23 9.83
N ASP A 141 3.37 17.05 10.37
CA ASP A 141 4.68 16.74 10.93
C ASP A 141 5.62 16.25 9.84
N ASP A 142 6.70 16.95 9.61
CA ASP A 142 7.68 16.62 8.56
C ASP A 142 8.28 15.22 8.74
N PHE A 143 8.50 14.79 9.99
CA PHE A 143 9.07 13.46 10.25
C PHE A 143 8.04 12.36 9.96
N ALA A 144 6.78 12.53 10.37
CA ALA A 144 5.71 11.60 10.06
C ALA A 144 5.46 11.53 8.55
N HIS A 145 5.52 12.65 7.84
CA HIS A 145 5.45 12.73 6.39
C HIS A 145 6.51 11.85 5.70
N GLU A 146 7.79 12.00 6.06
CA GLU A 146 8.88 11.20 5.50
C GLU A 146 8.72 9.70 5.79
N ILE A 147 8.24 9.36 7.00
CA ILE A 147 7.94 7.99 7.37
C ILE A 147 6.76 7.44 6.57
N ALA A 148 5.73 8.22 6.30
CA ALA A 148 4.61 7.80 5.47
C ALA A 148 5.05 7.44 4.04
N ILE A 149 5.91 8.27 3.44
CA ILE A 149 6.49 8.02 2.11
C ILE A 149 7.34 6.75 2.11
N LEU A 150 8.25 6.61 3.08
CA LEU A 150 9.10 5.42 3.22
C LEU A 150 8.25 4.14 3.38
N SER A 151 7.22 4.21 4.22
CA SER A 151 6.32 3.09 4.51
C SER A 151 5.52 2.66 3.28
N LEU A 152 5.07 3.61 2.46
CA LEU A 152 4.38 3.34 1.20
C LEU A 152 5.32 2.67 0.18
N TRP A 153 6.57 3.12 0.06
CA TRP A 153 7.56 2.45 -0.80
C TRP A 153 7.86 1.03 -0.35
N LEU A 154 7.97 0.81 0.96
CA LEU A 154 8.18 -0.52 1.50
C LEU A 154 6.98 -1.43 1.22
N ALA A 155 5.76 -0.91 1.36
CA ALA A 155 4.55 -1.65 0.99
C ALA A 155 4.52 -2.01 -0.51
N GLU A 156 4.92 -1.07 -1.38
CA GLU A 156 5.05 -1.33 -2.82
C GLU A 156 6.09 -2.41 -3.11
N HIS A 157 7.27 -2.31 -2.50
CA HIS A 157 8.32 -3.34 -2.63
C HIS A 157 7.80 -4.72 -2.24
N GLN A 158 7.14 -4.84 -1.08
CA GLN A 158 6.58 -6.09 -0.59
C GLN A 158 5.52 -6.67 -1.53
N MET A 159 4.63 -5.83 -2.05
CA MET A 159 3.61 -6.28 -2.99
C MET A 159 4.21 -6.66 -4.35
N ASN A 160 5.29 -6.02 -4.77
CA ASN A 160 6.02 -6.40 -5.98
C ASN A 160 6.74 -7.74 -5.83
N VAL A 161 7.32 -8.03 -4.65
CA VAL A 161 7.88 -9.35 -4.34
C VAL A 161 6.81 -10.43 -4.42
N LYS A 162 5.64 -10.20 -3.81
CA LYS A 162 4.50 -11.13 -3.88
C LYS A 162 3.98 -11.31 -5.32
N PHE A 163 3.88 -10.23 -6.06
CA PHE A 163 3.45 -10.26 -7.46
C PHE A 163 4.41 -11.07 -8.32
N LYS A 164 5.72 -10.84 -8.16
CA LYS A 164 6.76 -11.63 -8.85
C LYS A 164 6.71 -13.11 -8.49
N ALA A 165 6.50 -13.43 -7.22
CA ALA A 165 6.33 -14.81 -6.78
C ALA A 165 5.09 -15.50 -7.40
N SER A 166 4.01 -14.75 -7.61
CA SER A 166 2.77 -15.29 -8.19
C SER A 166 2.80 -15.40 -9.72
N PHE A 167 3.47 -14.47 -10.42
CA PHE A 167 3.38 -14.32 -11.87
C PHE A 167 4.74 -14.42 -12.61
N GLY A 168 5.83 -14.58 -11.88
CA GLY A 168 7.19 -14.72 -12.44
C GLY A 168 7.88 -13.40 -12.80
N HIS A 169 7.15 -12.29 -12.84
CA HIS A 169 7.67 -10.96 -13.18
C HIS A 169 6.97 -9.86 -12.36
N CYS A 170 7.57 -8.70 -12.29
CA CYS A 170 6.93 -7.48 -11.75
C CYS A 170 7.43 -6.27 -12.53
N ASN A 171 6.67 -5.17 -12.45
CA ASN A 171 7.16 -3.89 -12.93
C ASN A 171 8.41 -3.50 -12.13
N PRO A 172 9.49 -3.04 -12.78
CA PRO A 172 10.64 -2.53 -12.05
C PRO A 172 10.20 -1.35 -11.19
N ALA A 173 10.28 -1.50 -9.87
CA ALA A 173 10.16 -0.37 -8.98
C ALA A 173 11.43 0.48 -9.17
N LEU A 174 11.29 1.65 -9.79
CA LEU A 174 12.38 2.61 -9.82
C LEU A 174 12.48 3.21 -8.41
N PRO A 175 13.59 3.02 -7.70
CA PRO A 175 13.77 3.63 -6.40
C PRO A 175 13.71 5.16 -6.54
N LEU A 176 12.99 5.81 -5.64
CA LEU A 176 13.08 7.25 -5.40
C LEU A 176 12.56 8.21 -6.50
N LYS A 177 11.65 7.82 -7.36
CA LYS A 177 10.79 8.83 -7.99
C LYS A 177 9.82 9.35 -6.93
N SER A 178 9.55 10.66 -6.97
CA SER A 178 8.52 11.33 -6.16
C SER A 178 7.18 10.58 -6.30
N SER A 179 7.04 9.52 -5.55
CA SER A 179 5.91 8.61 -5.60
C SER A 179 5.23 8.70 -4.25
N GLY A 180 4.15 9.31 -4.25
CA GLY A 180 3.33 9.55 -3.10
C GLY A 180 2.91 11.02 -3.13
N ASN A 181 1.64 11.24 -3.28
CA ASN A 181 1.09 12.59 -3.17
C ASN A 181 0.80 12.90 -1.70
N VAL A 182 1.73 12.55 -0.82
CA VAL A 182 1.70 13.00 0.57
C VAL A 182 2.32 14.39 0.58
N ILE A 183 1.57 15.36 1.03
CA ILE A 183 1.97 16.77 1.06
C ILE A 183 2.18 17.17 2.54
N ALA A 184 3.35 17.71 2.82
CA ALA A 184 3.58 18.45 4.06
C ALA A 184 2.86 19.81 3.96
N ASN A 185 2.16 20.24 5.01
CA ASN A 185 1.46 21.52 5.03
C ASN A 185 2.14 22.49 6.00
#